data_55e09ca28b727c01af9a2d03a1fcb20c
#
_entry.id   55e09ca28b727c01af9a2d03a1fcb20c
#
_cell.length_a   1.000
_cell.length_b   1.000
_cell.length_c   1.000
_cell.angle_alpha   90.00
_cell.angle_beta   90.00
_cell.angle_gamma   90.00
#
_symmetry.space_group_name_H-M   'P 1'
#
loop_
_entity.id
_entity.type
_entity.pdbx_description
1 polymer ?
#
loop_
_entity_poly.entity_id
_entity_poly.type
_entity_poly.pdbx_seq_one_letter_code
_entity_poly.pdbx_strand_id
1 'polypeptide(L)'
;GSGITAACLCSCGPRHNTLTEAEIADGWQLLFDGKTLDQWKDFNGDSLTQPWHVVDGCIQAKGGGSDLRGYIVTKKQYENFILDWDWKLSRGGNSGMLYHVVENPYFKVPYVTGPEYQLIDNDGWEAQNAPTKLEPWQRLGVDYAMHLPNPDSLVVNPQGEWNSSRIVCDNGHVEHWL
;
A
#
# COMPACT_ATOMS: atom_id res chain seq x y z
N GLY A 1 22.44 4.25 -16.37
CA GLY A 1 22.03 3.29 -15.35
C GLY A 1 20.75 3.79 -14.70
N SER A 2 19.62 3.12 -14.98
CA SER A 2 18.34 3.41 -14.33
C SER A 2 18.45 2.97 -12.88
N GLY A 3 18.54 3.93 -11.96
CA GLY A 3 18.54 3.66 -10.53
C GLY A 3 17.15 3.18 -10.10
N ILE A 4 17.08 2.04 -9.41
CA ILE A 4 15.90 1.61 -8.69
C ILE A 4 15.73 2.55 -7.50
N THR A 5 14.59 3.20 -7.38
CA THR A 5 14.27 4.04 -6.23
C THR A 5 13.47 3.22 -5.22
N ALA A 6 13.96 3.13 -4.00
CA ALA A 6 13.31 2.40 -2.92
C ALA A 6 12.63 3.36 -1.94
N ALA A 7 11.48 2.98 -1.41
CA ALA A 7 10.70 3.79 -0.49
C ALA A 7 10.03 2.94 0.60
N CYS A 8 10.04 3.42 1.83
CA CYS A 8 9.48 2.74 3.00
C CYS A 8 8.28 3.51 3.56
N LEU A 9 7.21 2.81 3.84
CA LEU A 9 6.00 3.32 4.47
C LEU A 9 5.72 2.59 5.78
N CYS A 10 5.79 3.33 6.86
CA CYS A 10 5.27 3.10 8.21
C CYS A 10 5.50 1.75 8.90
N SER A 11 6.23 1.80 10.01
CA SER A 11 6.14 0.85 11.11
C SER A 11 6.23 1.57 12.46
N CYS A 12 5.51 1.09 13.46
CA CYS A 12 5.50 1.63 14.82
C CYS A 12 6.59 1.00 15.70
N GLY A 13 7.78 1.57 15.71
CA GLY A 13 8.89 1.13 16.57
C GLY A 13 10.07 2.10 16.50
N PRO A 14 11.10 1.95 17.35
CA PRO A 14 12.15 2.97 17.55
C PRO A 14 13.05 3.26 16.34
N ARG A 15 12.88 2.57 15.22
CA ARG A 15 13.66 2.78 13.98
C ARG A 15 12.81 2.94 12.72
N HIS A 16 11.50 3.11 12.89
CA HIS A 16 10.60 3.24 11.76
C HIS A 16 10.53 4.68 11.26
N ASN A 17 10.25 4.86 9.97
CA ASN A 17 10.23 6.17 9.30
C ASN A 17 11.57 6.92 9.38
N THR A 18 12.68 6.19 9.45
CA THR A 18 14.04 6.73 9.41
C THR A 18 14.91 5.83 8.53
N LEU A 19 15.93 6.41 7.90
CA LEU A 19 16.91 5.68 7.12
C LEU A 19 18.27 5.75 7.81
N THR A 20 19.01 4.66 7.74
CA THR A 20 20.43 4.62 8.11
C THR A 20 21.27 5.31 7.04
N GLU A 21 22.50 5.68 7.38
CA GLU A 21 23.45 6.24 6.40
C GLU A 21 23.70 5.29 5.23
N ALA A 22 23.75 3.97 5.48
CA ALA A 22 23.91 2.96 4.45
C ALA A 22 22.72 2.91 3.49
N GLU A 23 21.49 2.95 4.01
CA GLU A 23 20.27 2.98 3.18
C GLU A 23 20.21 4.25 2.33
N ILE A 24 20.58 5.40 2.90
CA ILE A 24 20.66 6.65 2.14
C ILE A 24 21.71 6.54 1.02
N ALA A 25 22.88 5.97 1.31
CA ALA A 25 23.94 5.75 0.33
C ALA A 25 23.51 4.79 -0.80
N ASP A 26 22.68 3.80 -0.48
CA ASP A 26 22.08 2.85 -1.45
C ASP A 26 20.92 3.45 -2.24
N GLY A 27 20.52 4.69 -1.94
CA GLY A 27 19.48 5.42 -2.69
C GLY A 27 18.06 5.27 -2.15
N TRP A 28 17.87 4.70 -0.95
CA TRP A 28 16.58 4.64 -0.30
C TRP A 28 16.07 6.03 0.04
N GLN A 29 14.75 6.22 -0.10
CA GLN A 29 14.06 7.46 0.21
C GLN A 29 12.81 7.14 1.04
N LEU A 30 12.55 7.95 2.06
CA LEU A 30 11.29 7.85 2.79
C LEU A 30 10.16 8.45 1.96
N LEU A 31 9.07 7.71 1.79
CA LEU A 31 7.80 8.23 1.31
C LEU A 31 6.96 8.82 2.45
N PHE A 32 7.32 8.51 3.70
CA PHE A 32 6.67 9.02 4.89
C PHE A 32 7.68 9.12 6.04
N ASP A 33 7.72 10.26 6.69
CA ASP A 33 8.66 10.59 7.77
C ASP A 33 8.09 10.34 9.17
N GLY A 34 6.89 9.75 9.26
CA GLY A 34 6.17 9.55 10.52
C GLY A 34 5.45 10.79 11.04
N LYS A 35 5.52 11.94 10.37
CA LYS A 35 5.01 13.22 10.87
C LYS A 35 4.10 13.94 9.88
N THR A 36 4.45 13.96 8.60
CA THR A 36 3.73 14.73 7.58
C THR A 36 3.37 13.87 6.38
N LEU A 37 2.33 14.30 5.66
CA LEU A 37 1.91 13.73 4.38
C LEU A 37 2.31 14.65 3.20
N ASP A 38 3.36 15.43 3.35
CA ASP A 38 3.78 16.43 2.37
C ASP A 38 4.15 15.84 0.99
N GLN A 39 4.54 14.55 0.97
CA GLN A 39 4.85 13.82 -0.27
C GLN A 39 3.63 13.21 -0.96
N TRP A 40 2.44 13.38 -0.36
CA TRP A 40 1.20 12.75 -0.80
C TRP A 40 0.17 13.78 -1.23
N LYS A 41 -0.75 13.37 -2.09
CA LYS A 41 -1.91 14.13 -2.53
C LYS A 41 -3.07 13.18 -2.83
N ASP A 42 -4.27 13.70 -2.96
CA ASP A 42 -5.40 12.93 -3.46
C ASP A 42 -5.18 12.51 -4.92
N PHE A 43 -5.66 11.35 -5.29
CA PHE A 43 -5.66 10.92 -6.69
C PHE A 43 -6.46 11.91 -7.54
N ASN A 44 -5.89 12.38 -8.65
CA ASN A 44 -6.40 13.46 -9.48
C ASN A 44 -6.58 14.82 -8.76
N GLY A 45 -5.95 15.02 -7.61
CA GLY A 45 -5.97 16.26 -6.86
C GLY A 45 -4.59 16.92 -6.76
N ASP A 46 -4.56 18.14 -6.24
CA ASP A 46 -3.33 18.91 -6.04
C ASP A 46 -2.87 18.89 -4.57
N SER A 47 -3.76 18.54 -3.66
CA SER A 47 -3.52 18.48 -2.21
C SER A 47 -4.17 17.26 -1.60
N LEU A 48 -3.85 17.01 -0.35
CA LEU A 48 -4.46 15.96 0.44
C LEU A 48 -5.64 16.54 1.23
N THR A 49 -6.82 15.94 1.09
CA THR A 49 -8.02 16.40 1.79
C THR A 49 -8.45 15.42 2.88
N GLN A 50 -9.04 14.31 2.54
CA GLN A 50 -9.58 13.33 3.48
C GLN A 50 -9.65 11.94 2.81
N PRO A 51 -9.68 10.86 3.53
CA PRO A 51 -9.72 10.68 4.99
C PRO A 51 -8.38 10.30 5.65
N TRP A 52 -7.26 10.51 4.97
CA TRP A 52 -5.94 10.09 5.42
C TRP A 52 -5.29 11.11 6.34
N HIS A 53 -4.70 10.65 7.45
CA HIS A 53 -3.98 11.49 8.40
C HIS A 53 -2.91 10.70 9.14
N VAL A 54 -2.06 11.43 9.85
CA VAL A 54 -0.99 10.82 10.64
C VAL A 54 -1.50 10.56 12.07
N VAL A 55 -1.35 9.32 12.52
CA VAL A 55 -1.63 8.90 13.90
C VAL A 55 -0.49 8.00 14.37
N ASP A 56 0.14 8.36 15.48
CA ASP A 56 1.20 7.57 16.11
C ASP A 56 2.33 7.15 15.14
N GLY A 57 2.74 8.07 14.26
CA GLY A 57 3.77 7.80 13.25
C GLY A 57 3.32 6.92 12.10
N CYS A 58 2.02 6.77 11.89
CA CYS A 58 1.45 5.93 10.83
C CYS A 58 0.52 6.74 9.93
N ILE A 59 0.47 6.40 8.66
CA ILE A 59 -0.58 6.87 7.75
C ILE A 59 -1.82 6.03 7.99
N GLN A 60 -2.90 6.65 8.43
CA GLN A 60 -4.14 5.97 8.75
C GLN A 60 -5.30 6.57 7.97
N ALA A 61 -6.10 5.70 7.33
CA ALA A 61 -7.44 6.08 6.87
C ALA A 61 -8.39 6.10 8.07
N LYS A 62 -9.05 7.23 8.31
CA LYS A 62 -9.98 7.37 9.41
C LYS A 62 -11.41 7.20 8.95
N GLY A 63 -12.11 6.29 9.60
CA GLY A 63 -13.54 6.06 9.43
C GLY A 63 -13.84 4.64 8.99
N GLY A 64 -15.05 4.20 9.27
CA GLY A 64 -15.59 2.93 8.84
C GLY A 64 -16.75 3.15 7.89
N GLY A 65 -16.85 2.31 6.87
CA GLY A 65 -17.97 2.31 5.94
C GLY A 65 -17.57 2.58 4.49
N SER A 66 -18.48 2.23 3.60
CA SER A 66 -18.31 2.24 2.14
C SER A 66 -18.05 3.61 1.51
N ASP A 67 -18.18 4.69 2.28
CA ASP A 67 -18.18 6.06 1.75
C ASP A 67 -16.80 6.75 1.85
N LEU A 68 -15.82 6.09 2.48
CA LEU A 68 -14.49 6.65 2.62
C LEU A 68 -13.55 6.16 1.52
N ARG A 69 -13.88 6.51 0.31
CA ARG A 69 -13.06 6.24 -0.88
C ARG A 69 -12.07 7.36 -1.11
N GLY A 70 -11.10 7.47 -0.20
CA GLY A 70 -9.96 8.35 -0.43
C GLY A 70 -8.80 7.55 -0.97
N TYR A 71 -8.32 7.90 -2.14
CA TYR A 71 -7.08 7.37 -2.69
C TYR A 71 -6.03 8.46 -2.63
N ILE A 72 -4.88 8.14 -2.05
CA ILE A 72 -3.73 9.03 -2.05
C ILE A 72 -2.65 8.48 -2.97
N VAL A 73 -1.93 9.37 -3.59
CA VAL A 73 -0.80 9.03 -4.45
C VAL A 73 0.43 9.85 -4.06
N THR A 74 1.60 9.33 -4.35
CA THR A 74 2.84 10.09 -4.22
C THR A 74 2.86 11.25 -5.22
N LYS A 75 3.32 12.43 -4.79
CA LYS A 75 3.52 13.58 -5.69
C LYS A 75 4.57 13.30 -6.75
N LYS A 76 5.61 12.54 -6.37
CA LYS A 76 6.67 12.10 -7.28
C LYS A 76 6.26 10.78 -7.96
N GLN A 77 6.60 10.63 -9.22
CA GLN A 77 6.41 9.41 -10.00
C GLN A 77 7.65 8.52 -9.95
N TYR A 78 7.44 7.21 -9.96
CA TYR A 78 8.47 6.19 -9.93
C TYR A 78 8.17 5.15 -11.01
N GLU A 79 9.16 4.80 -11.81
CA GLU A 79 9.02 3.81 -12.87
C GLU A 79 9.60 2.46 -12.43
N ASN A 80 10.89 2.46 -12.06
CA ASN A 80 11.56 1.30 -11.50
C ASN A 80 11.87 1.58 -10.03
N PHE A 81 11.42 0.71 -9.14
CA PHE A 81 11.56 0.94 -7.71
C PHE A 81 11.48 -0.38 -6.90
N ILE A 82 11.98 -0.31 -5.70
CA ILE A 82 11.63 -1.24 -4.62
C ILE A 82 10.84 -0.42 -3.60
N LEU A 83 9.65 -0.88 -3.23
CA LEU A 83 8.81 -0.29 -2.21
C LEU A 83 8.69 -1.25 -1.03
N ASP A 84 9.15 -0.82 0.13
CA ASP A 84 8.97 -1.51 1.40
C ASP A 84 7.97 -0.75 2.25
N TRP A 85 7.03 -1.45 2.87
CA TRP A 85 6.12 -0.85 3.83
C TRP A 85 5.64 -1.87 4.85
N ASP A 86 5.31 -1.35 6.03
CA ASP A 86 4.59 -2.11 7.05
C ASP A 86 3.13 -1.70 7.06
N TRP A 87 2.27 -2.66 7.35
CA TRP A 87 0.84 -2.43 7.38
C TRP A 87 0.14 -3.24 8.47
N LYS A 88 -1.00 -2.72 8.89
CA LYS A 88 -1.88 -3.35 9.85
C LYS A 88 -3.34 -3.05 9.48
N LEU A 89 -4.17 -4.07 9.50
CA LEU A 89 -5.60 -3.95 9.20
C LEU A 89 -6.45 -4.08 10.46
N SER A 90 -7.53 -3.31 10.53
CA SER A 90 -8.62 -3.59 11.44
C SER A 90 -9.40 -4.81 10.99
N ARG A 91 -10.25 -5.36 11.87
CA ARG A 91 -11.10 -6.50 11.53
C ARG A 91 -11.99 -6.16 10.33
N GLY A 92 -11.94 -7.02 9.32
CA GLY A 92 -12.65 -6.84 8.05
C GLY A 92 -12.12 -5.69 7.20
N GLY A 93 -10.92 -5.15 7.53
CA GLY A 93 -10.28 -4.09 6.77
C GLY A 93 -9.97 -4.52 5.35
N ASN A 94 -10.15 -3.60 4.42
CA ASN A 94 -9.86 -3.77 2.99
C ASN A 94 -9.16 -2.51 2.49
N SER A 95 -7.99 -2.69 1.92
CA SER A 95 -7.12 -1.65 1.39
C SER A 95 -6.26 -2.23 0.26
N GLY A 96 -5.34 -1.46 -0.28
CA GLY A 96 -4.42 -1.94 -1.30
C GLY A 96 -3.27 -0.95 -1.52
N MET A 97 -2.17 -1.47 -2.04
CA MET A 97 -1.06 -0.68 -2.54
C MET A 97 -1.07 -0.73 -4.06
N LEU A 98 -1.48 0.38 -4.68
CA LEU A 98 -1.51 0.51 -6.13
C LEU A 98 -0.21 1.14 -6.62
N TYR A 99 0.25 0.71 -7.79
CA TYR A 99 1.46 1.24 -8.41
C TYR A 99 1.26 1.45 -9.91
N HIS A 100 2.13 2.26 -10.53
CA HIS A 100 2.02 2.69 -11.93
C HIS A 100 0.64 3.24 -12.32
N VAL A 101 -0.07 3.86 -11.37
CA VAL A 101 -1.37 4.47 -11.64
C VAL A 101 -1.23 5.67 -12.57
N VAL A 102 -2.19 5.86 -13.45
CA VAL A 102 -2.26 7.01 -14.35
C VAL A 102 -3.32 7.97 -13.85
N GLU A 103 -2.91 9.20 -13.52
CA GLU A 103 -3.82 10.27 -13.17
C GLU A 103 -4.39 10.91 -14.44
N ASN A 104 -5.70 10.92 -14.54
CA ASN A 104 -6.45 11.57 -15.60
C ASN A 104 -7.88 11.80 -15.12
N PRO A 105 -8.49 12.97 -15.34
CA PRO A 105 -9.85 13.28 -14.89
C PRO A 105 -10.95 12.31 -15.38
N TYR A 106 -10.69 11.56 -16.45
CA TYR A 106 -11.60 10.50 -16.90
C TYR A 106 -11.66 9.31 -15.94
N PHE A 107 -10.57 9.03 -15.25
CA PHE A 107 -10.50 7.92 -14.30
C PHE A 107 -10.90 8.40 -12.91
N LYS A 108 -11.98 7.86 -12.38
CA LYS A 108 -12.49 8.25 -11.05
C LYS A 108 -11.80 7.54 -9.92
N VAL A 109 -11.12 6.43 -10.23
CA VAL A 109 -10.44 5.56 -9.25
C VAL A 109 -9.13 5.04 -9.85
N PRO A 110 -8.05 4.89 -9.05
CA PRO A 110 -6.74 4.50 -9.56
C PRO A 110 -6.66 3.03 -10.03
N TYR A 111 -7.47 2.14 -9.48
CA TYR A 111 -7.41 0.70 -9.78
C TYR A 111 -7.86 0.35 -11.21
N VAL A 112 -8.38 1.30 -11.97
CA VAL A 112 -8.67 1.10 -13.41
C VAL A 112 -7.45 1.29 -14.30
N THR A 113 -6.35 1.81 -13.73
CA THR A 113 -5.14 2.14 -14.50
C THR A 113 -3.87 1.49 -13.97
N GLY A 114 -3.84 1.11 -12.71
CA GLY A 114 -2.67 0.52 -12.06
C GLY A 114 -2.98 -0.80 -11.37
N PRO A 115 -2.02 -1.72 -11.34
CA PRO A 115 -2.13 -2.97 -10.57
C PRO A 115 -2.25 -2.70 -9.08
N GLU A 116 -2.86 -3.63 -8.36
CA GLU A 116 -3.09 -3.52 -6.92
C GLU A 116 -2.53 -4.73 -6.17
N TYR A 117 -1.62 -4.46 -5.24
CA TYR A 117 -1.26 -5.38 -4.18
C TYR A 117 -2.36 -5.35 -3.12
N GLN A 118 -3.18 -6.42 -3.05
CA GLN A 118 -4.35 -6.49 -2.18
C GLN A 118 -3.98 -6.60 -0.71
N LEU A 119 -4.57 -5.75 0.11
CA LEU A 119 -4.49 -5.75 1.57
C LEU A 119 -5.89 -5.95 2.16
N ILE A 120 -6.20 -7.15 2.64
CA ILE A 120 -7.53 -7.47 3.16
C ILE A 120 -7.45 -8.48 4.31
N ASP A 121 -8.24 -8.26 5.35
CA ASP A 121 -8.50 -9.28 6.37
C ASP A 121 -9.56 -10.24 5.82
N ASN A 122 -9.12 -11.33 5.20
CA ASN A 122 -9.98 -12.29 4.50
C ASN A 122 -11.16 -12.77 5.37
N ASP A 123 -10.86 -13.26 6.56
CA ASP A 123 -11.86 -13.89 7.44
C ASP A 123 -12.81 -12.86 8.04
N GLY A 124 -12.27 -11.72 8.48
CA GLY A 124 -13.06 -10.64 9.03
C GLY A 124 -13.98 -10.02 7.99
N TRP A 125 -13.50 -9.84 6.75
CA TRP A 125 -14.29 -9.33 5.65
C TRP A 125 -15.44 -10.29 5.29
N GLU A 126 -15.14 -11.59 5.14
CA GLU A 126 -16.14 -12.61 4.86
C GLU A 126 -17.20 -12.71 5.96
N ALA A 127 -16.78 -12.58 7.24
CA ALA A 127 -17.71 -12.58 8.35
C ALA A 127 -18.66 -11.37 8.34
N GLN A 128 -18.17 -10.20 7.96
CA GLN A 128 -18.98 -8.97 7.87
C GLN A 128 -19.91 -8.95 6.65
N ASN A 129 -19.57 -9.64 5.59
CA ASN A 129 -20.28 -9.64 4.32
C ASN A 129 -21.03 -10.95 4.03
N ALA A 130 -21.20 -11.81 5.03
CA ALA A 130 -21.88 -13.09 4.87
C ALA A 130 -23.27 -12.93 4.23
N PRO A 131 -23.67 -13.82 3.30
CA PRO A 131 -23.01 -15.08 2.93
C PRO A 131 -21.92 -14.94 1.84
N THR A 132 -21.57 -13.72 1.43
CA THR A 132 -20.58 -13.46 0.37
C THR A 132 -19.20 -13.95 0.79
N LYS A 133 -18.52 -14.63 -0.13
CA LYS A 133 -17.15 -15.11 0.03
C LYS A 133 -16.22 -14.41 -0.94
N LEU A 134 -14.96 -14.26 -0.54
CA LEU A 134 -13.92 -13.76 -1.42
C LEU A 134 -13.52 -14.82 -2.44
N GLU A 135 -13.49 -14.40 -3.69
CA GLU A 135 -12.87 -15.21 -4.74
C GLU A 135 -11.35 -15.29 -4.52
N PRO A 136 -10.67 -16.34 -5.02
CA PRO A 136 -9.22 -16.48 -4.83
C PRO A 136 -8.42 -15.24 -5.24
N TRP A 137 -8.84 -14.56 -6.31
CA TRP A 137 -8.19 -13.37 -6.87
C TRP A 137 -8.49 -12.05 -6.11
N GLN A 138 -9.27 -12.11 -5.04
CA GLN A 138 -9.61 -10.96 -4.17
C GLN A 138 -8.91 -11.02 -2.82
N ARG A 139 -8.18 -12.10 -2.54
CA ARG A 139 -7.59 -12.37 -1.23
C ARG A 139 -6.30 -11.60 -1.00
N LEU A 140 -5.88 -11.55 0.26
CA LEU A 140 -4.64 -10.90 0.69
C LEU A 140 -3.43 -11.35 -0.14
N GLY A 141 -2.61 -10.39 -0.53
CA GLY A 141 -1.33 -10.60 -1.22
C GLY A 141 -1.41 -10.87 -2.72
N VAL A 142 -2.62 -10.98 -3.28
CA VAL A 142 -2.79 -11.13 -4.73
C VAL A 142 -2.39 -9.84 -5.47
N ASP A 143 -1.96 -9.98 -6.71
CA ASP A 143 -2.10 -8.93 -7.71
C ASP A 143 -3.56 -8.98 -8.18
N TYR A 144 -4.36 -8.06 -7.69
CA TYR A 144 -5.82 -8.13 -7.73
C TYR A 144 -6.35 -8.41 -9.13
N ALA A 145 -7.14 -9.48 -9.24
CA ALA A 145 -7.74 -9.97 -10.48
C ALA A 145 -6.75 -10.41 -11.58
N MET A 146 -5.44 -10.43 -11.31
CA MET A 146 -4.41 -10.77 -12.30
C MET A 146 -3.62 -12.03 -11.94
N HIS A 147 -2.97 -12.04 -10.77
CA HIS A 147 -2.09 -13.14 -10.36
C HIS A 147 -2.36 -13.59 -8.94
N LEU A 148 -2.40 -14.91 -8.73
CA LEU A 148 -2.50 -15.50 -7.39
C LEU A 148 -1.10 -15.64 -6.79
N PRO A 149 -0.94 -15.44 -5.46
CA PRO A 149 0.31 -15.68 -4.78
C PRO A 149 0.59 -17.19 -4.70
N ASN A 150 1.86 -17.54 -4.46
CA ASN A 150 2.20 -18.88 -4.03
C ASN A 150 1.73 -19.08 -2.58
N PRO A 151 0.75 -19.95 -2.31
CA PRO A 151 0.17 -20.11 -0.97
C PRO A 151 1.19 -20.59 0.07
N ASP A 152 2.23 -21.33 -0.36
CA ASP A 152 3.25 -21.89 0.53
C ASP A 152 4.26 -20.84 1.01
N SER A 153 4.27 -19.65 0.41
CA SER A 153 5.19 -18.55 0.75
C SER A 153 4.53 -17.40 1.51
N LEU A 154 3.24 -17.48 1.78
CA LEU A 154 2.52 -16.43 2.53
C LEU A 154 2.81 -16.56 4.04
N VAL A 155 3.46 -15.55 4.60
CA VAL A 155 3.70 -15.44 6.04
C VAL A 155 2.97 -14.21 6.56
N VAL A 156 1.82 -14.41 7.18
CA VAL A 156 0.93 -13.34 7.64
C VAL A 156 0.75 -13.40 9.14
N ASN A 157 0.99 -12.28 9.81
CA ASN A 157 0.66 -12.12 11.22
C ASN A 157 -0.85 -11.93 11.40
N PRO A 158 -1.42 -12.33 12.55
CA PRO A 158 -2.83 -12.19 12.83
C PRO A 158 -3.36 -10.77 12.62
N GLN A 159 -4.66 -10.68 12.34
CA GLN A 159 -5.36 -9.41 12.23
C GLN A 159 -5.12 -8.53 13.45
N GLY A 160 -4.83 -7.25 13.23
CA GLY A 160 -4.47 -6.28 14.26
C GLY A 160 -2.99 -6.24 14.60
N GLU A 161 -2.18 -7.13 14.04
CA GLU A 161 -0.73 -7.12 14.13
C GLU A 161 -0.07 -6.53 12.88
N TRP A 162 1.18 -6.10 13.02
CA TRP A 162 1.96 -5.55 11.91
C TRP A 162 2.46 -6.63 10.97
N ASN A 163 2.39 -6.35 9.70
CA ASN A 163 2.96 -7.13 8.60
C ASN A 163 3.87 -6.24 7.77
N SER A 164 4.83 -6.85 7.10
CA SER A 164 5.74 -6.17 6.18
C SER A 164 5.55 -6.71 4.77
N SER A 165 5.59 -5.83 3.80
CA SER A 165 5.48 -6.21 2.38
C SER A 165 6.47 -5.45 1.51
N ARG A 166 6.75 -6.02 0.34
CA ARG A 166 7.62 -5.42 -0.67
C ARG A 166 7.02 -5.59 -2.06
N ILE A 167 7.12 -4.53 -2.85
CA ILE A 167 6.93 -4.57 -4.31
C ILE A 167 8.27 -4.25 -4.96
N VAL A 168 8.66 -5.05 -5.95
CA VAL A 168 9.79 -4.76 -6.83
C VAL A 168 9.22 -4.52 -8.23
N CYS A 169 9.57 -3.37 -8.82
CA CYS A 169 9.29 -3.06 -10.21
C CYS A 169 10.61 -2.78 -10.92
N ASP A 170 10.99 -3.64 -11.86
CA ASP A 170 12.22 -3.51 -12.63
C ASP A 170 11.96 -3.82 -14.11
N ASN A 171 11.98 -2.78 -14.96
CA ASN A 171 11.82 -2.89 -16.41
C ASN A 171 10.65 -3.80 -16.86
N GLY A 172 9.50 -3.66 -16.19
CA GLY A 172 8.27 -4.43 -16.48
C GLY A 172 8.18 -5.77 -15.76
N HIS A 173 9.23 -6.21 -15.06
CA HIS A 173 9.14 -7.33 -14.13
C HIS A 173 8.62 -6.82 -12.77
N VAL A 174 7.64 -7.51 -12.20
CA VAL A 174 7.03 -7.14 -10.92
C VAL A 174 7.03 -8.33 -9.98
N GLU A 175 7.40 -8.08 -8.72
CA GLU A 175 7.32 -9.05 -7.64
C GLU A 175 6.54 -8.47 -6.47
N HIS A 176 5.69 -9.31 -5.86
CA HIS A 176 5.02 -9.04 -4.59
C HIS A 176 5.57 -9.99 -3.52
N TRP A 177 5.99 -9.42 -2.40
CA TRP A 177 6.50 -10.16 -1.24
C TRP A 177 5.64 -9.85 -0.01
N LEU A 178 5.35 -10.89 0.78
CA LEU A 178 4.59 -10.83 2.02
C LEU A 178 5.24 -11.71 3.09
#